data_a82bf4b0853234c984a51441051b72de
#
_entry.id   a82bf4b0853234c984a51441051b72de
#
_cell.length_a   1.000
_cell.length_b   1.000
_cell.length_c   1.000
_cell.angle_alpha   90.00
_cell.angle_beta   90.00
_cell.angle_gamma   90.00
#
_symmetry.space_group_name_H-M   'P 1'
#
loop_
_entity.id
_entity.type
_entity.pdbx_description
1 polymer ?
#
loop_
_entity_poly.entity_id
_entity_poly.type
_entity_poly.pdbx_seq_one_letter_code
_entity_poly.pdbx_strand_id
1 'polypeptide(L)'
;MRRVIVAIAAILGLATAGVAQSSSEAHDHSMDVSPFSQAEHLAHLREVVASKSIHGAVIPQPDSVGAAAVRNVTITAKSFVFTSDLSPFVVNQGDVVNLTLTVPANDASTVGHGILMETYIENGLDCARGQSKTFQFTATTAGTFAFVCDISDCGTGHGSMSGNFKVNAVVNPAPTVTSILPTSGSIAGGTVVTISGTGFLTNPTVKFGGVAATNVSATATSITATAPAHAAGKVDVVVTNSDSQSATLTQAFTYVLPAPTISSVAPNTGLTSGGTPVTITGTNFQSGATVTFGALPATDVSVVSDTSITARTPLGPASQQLAVDVVVTNPDAL
;
A
#
# COMPACT_ATOMS: atom_id res chain seq x y z
N MET A 1 21.17 31.64 -28.01
CA MET A 1 20.36 30.55 -28.57
C MET A 1 21.26 29.33 -28.77
N ARG A 2 21.26 28.39 -27.87
CA ARG A 2 21.85 27.05 -28.07
C ARG A 2 20.87 26.03 -27.47
N ARG A 3 20.27 25.24 -28.33
CA ARG A 3 19.41 24.11 -27.96
C ARG A 3 20.30 22.96 -27.52
N VAL A 4 20.10 22.45 -26.31
CA VAL A 4 20.66 21.18 -25.83
C VAL A 4 19.59 20.10 -26.03
N ILE A 5 19.90 19.13 -26.86
CA ILE A 5 19.10 17.92 -27.07
C ILE A 5 19.59 16.91 -26.02
N VAL A 6 18.73 16.50 -25.09
CA VAL A 6 19.00 15.38 -24.16
C VAL A 6 18.44 14.11 -24.80
N ALA A 7 19.34 13.21 -25.15
CA ALA A 7 18.98 11.86 -25.59
C ALA A 7 18.73 11.00 -24.35
N ILE A 8 17.53 10.43 -24.27
CA ILE A 8 17.17 9.44 -23.25
C ILE A 8 17.56 8.06 -23.80
N ALA A 9 18.60 7.45 -23.22
CA ALA A 9 18.96 6.07 -23.47
C ALA A 9 18.07 5.15 -22.62
N ALA A 10 17.21 4.37 -23.27
CA ALA A 10 16.48 3.28 -22.64
C ALA A 10 17.44 2.10 -22.42
N ILE A 11 17.70 1.76 -21.16
CA ILE A 11 18.45 0.55 -20.81
C ILE A 11 17.43 -0.60 -20.70
N LEU A 12 17.49 -1.49 -21.71
CA LEU A 12 16.77 -2.75 -21.73
C LEU A 12 17.57 -3.76 -20.87
N GLY A 13 17.10 -4.04 -19.65
CA GLY A 13 17.67 -5.11 -18.83
C GLY A 13 17.14 -6.47 -19.28
N LEU A 14 17.98 -7.25 -19.97
CA LEU A 14 17.71 -8.68 -20.24
C LEU A 14 17.93 -9.46 -18.94
N ALA A 15 16.87 -10.00 -18.37
CA ALA A 15 16.95 -11.07 -17.38
C ALA A 15 17.09 -12.41 -18.12
N THR A 16 18.24 -13.06 -18.01
CA THR A 16 18.46 -14.42 -18.52
C THR A 16 17.80 -15.42 -17.57
N ALA A 17 16.67 -15.98 -17.99
CA ALA A 17 16.10 -17.15 -17.35
C ALA A 17 16.87 -18.39 -17.84
N GLY A 18 17.43 -19.14 -16.88
CA GLY A 18 18.11 -20.40 -17.15
C GLY A 18 17.13 -21.46 -17.67
N VAL A 19 17.41 -21.96 -18.86
CA VAL A 19 16.68 -23.06 -19.48
C VAL A 19 17.24 -24.37 -18.93
N ALA A 20 16.41 -25.12 -18.19
CA ALA A 20 16.69 -26.50 -17.90
C ALA A 20 16.41 -27.35 -19.18
N GLN A 21 17.43 -27.93 -19.76
CA GLN A 21 17.27 -28.86 -20.85
C GLN A 21 16.79 -30.22 -20.30
N SER A 22 15.58 -30.62 -20.69
CA SER A 22 15.18 -32.03 -20.66
C SER A 22 15.29 -32.59 -22.09
N SER A 23 16.03 -33.68 -22.22
CA SER A 23 16.22 -34.42 -23.45
C SER A 23 14.89 -34.93 -24.00
N SER A 24 14.54 -34.48 -25.22
CA SER A 24 13.41 -34.99 -25.99
C SER A 24 13.91 -36.09 -26.92
N GLU A 25 13.41 -37.31 -26.76
CA GLU A 25 13.41 -38.28 -27.86
C GLU A 25 12.40 -37.84 -28.90
N ALA A 26 12.90 -37.63 -30.11
CA ALA A 26 12.10 -37.29 -31.27
C ALA A 26 11.35 -38.51 -31.77
N HIS A 27 10.02 -38.50 -31.73
CA HIS A 27 9.21 -39.31 -32.61
C HIS A 27 8.69 -38.45 -33.77
N ASP A 28 9.29 -38.75 -34.95
CA ASP A 28 8.87 -38.25 -36.24
C ASP A 28 7.53 -38.93 -36.63
N HIS A 29 6.46 -38.14 -36.60
CA HIS A 29 5.21 -38.44 -37.31
C HIS A 29 4.84 -37.25 -38.16
N SER A 30 5.34 -37.27 -39.40
CA SER A 30 4.85 -36.37 -40.45
C SER A 30 3.43 -36.77 -40.83
N MET A 31 2.41 -36.12 -40.24
CA MET A 31 1.08 -36.00 -40.85
C MET A 31 0.83 -34.51 -41.06
N ASP A 32 0.75 -34.16 -42.30
CA ASP A 32 0.39 -32.82 -42.80
C ASP A 32 -1.08 -32.55 -42.48
N VAL A 33 -1.32 -32.02 -41.27
CA VAL A 33 -2.58 -31.39 -40.88
C VAL A 33 -2.22 -29.93 -40.55
N SER A 34 -2.74 -29.03 -41.38
CA SER A 34 -2.61 -27.58 -41.19
C SER A 34 -2.89 -27.23 -39.72
N PRO A 35 -1.92 -26.74 -38.95
CA PRO A 35 -2.15 -26.43 -37.55
C PRO A 35 -3.03 -25.17 -37.48
N PHE A 36 -4.16 -25.28 -36.82
CA PHE A 36 -4.84 -24.08 -36.33
C PHE A 36 -3.85 -23.25 -35.55
N SER A 37 -3.71 -21.99 -35.85
CA SER A 37 -2.79 -21.11 -35.14
C SER A 37 -3.25 -20.93 -33.68
N GLN A 38 -2.32 -20.67 -32.77
CA GLN A 38 -2.62 -20.35 -31.37
C GLN A 38 -3.66 -19.21 -31.24
N ALA A 39 -3.67 -18.30 -32.23
CA ALA A 39 -4.66 -17.22 -32.33
C ALA A 39 -6.08 -17.74 -32.62
N GLU A 40 -6.23 -18.79 -33.40
CA GLU A 40 -7.52 -19.42 -33.71
C GLU A 40 -8.05 -20.22 -32.53
N HIS A 41 -7.19 -20.88 -31.74
CA HIS A 41 -7.57 -21.52 -30.49
C HIS A 41 -8.05 -20.51 -29.44
N LEU A 42 -7.36 -19.38 -29.29
CA LEU A 42 -7.77 -18.31 -28.40
C LEU A 42 -9.06 -17.62 -28.88
N ALA A 43 -9.27 -17.50 -30.20
CA ALA A 43 -10.52 -16.96 -30.76
C ALA A 43 -11.70 -17.90 -30.45
N HIS A 44 -11.51 -19.21 -30.56
CA HIS A 44 -12.53 -20.20 -30.21
C HIS A 44 -12.87 -20.19 -28.70
N LEU A 45 -11.87 -20.05 -27.81
CA LEU A 45 -12.10 -19.84 -26.38
C LEU A 45 -12.98 -18.63 -26.11
N ARG A 46 -12.71 -17.50 -26.76
CA ARG A 46 -13.50 -16.26 -26.62
C ARG A 46 -14.94 -16.44 -27.10
N GLU A 47 -15.14 -17.19 -28.16
CA GLU A 47 -16.48 -17.50 -28.71
C GLU A 47 -17.28 -18.42 -27.76
N VAL A 48 -16.64 -19.46 -27.19
CA VAL A 48 -17.25 -20.36 -26.20
C VAL A 48 -17.62 -19.62 -24.92
N VAL A 49 -16.75 -18.70 -24.45
CA VAL A 49 -17.04 -17.85 -23.28
C VAL A 49 -18.20 -16.90 -23.55
N ALA A 50 -18.26 -16.29 -24.73
CA ALA A 50 -19.31 -15.34 -25.09
C ALA A 50 -20.69 -16.03 -25.27
N SER A 51 -20.72 -17.31 -25.70
CA SER A 51 -21.94 -18.05 -25.92
C SER A 51 -22.59 -18.63 -24.67
N LYS A 52 -21.83 -18.77 -23.56
CA LYS A 52 -22.34 -19.30 -22.29
C LYS A 52 -22.59 -18.18 -21.28
N SER A 53 -23.68 -17.43 -21.46
CA SER A 53 -24.23 -16.55 -20.43
C SER A 53 -24.71 -17.40 -19.24
N ILE A 54 -23.94 -17.44 -18.16
CA ILE A 54 -24.25 -18.24 -16.97
C ILE A 54 -25.19 -17.46 -16.06
N HIS A 55 -26.39 -17.96 -15.87
CA HIS A 55 -27.35 -17.47 -14.88
C HIS A 55 -26.86 -17.70 -13.46
N GLY A 56 -26.87 -16.64 -12.67
CA GLY A 56 -26.58 -16.46 -11.27
C GLY A 56 -26.56 -17.66 -10.33
N ALA A 57 -25.37 -18.09 -9.96
CA ALA A 57 -25.18 -18.78 -8.70
C ALA A 57 -24.83 -17.74 -7.63
N VAL A 58 -25.60 -17.70 -6.55
CA VAL A 58 -25.30 -16.93 -5.34
C VAL A 58 -23.98 -17.45 -4.79
N ILE A 59 -22.93 -16.61 -4.83
CA ILE A 59 -21.60 -16.95 -4.34
C ILE A 59 -21.59 -16.69 -2.85
N PRO A 60 -21.20 -17.67 -1.99
CA PRO A 60 -20.89 -17.37 -0.59
C PRO A 60 -19.78 -16.31 -0.55
N GLN A 61 -19.92 -15.34 0.38
CA GLN A 61 -18.87 -14.35 0.65
C GLN A 61 -17.56 -15.09 0.95
N PRO A 62 -16.42 -14.65 0.41
CA PRO A 62 -15.15 -15.28 0.71
C PRO A 62 -14.82 -15.08 2.20
N ASP A 63 -14.61 -16.17 2.89
CA ASP A 63 -13.94 -16.17 4.18
C ASP A 63 -12.57 -15.50 4.03
N SER A 64 -12.13 -14.81 5.09
CA SER A 64 -10.88 -14.08 5.22
C SER A 64 -9.75 -14.64 4.35
N VAL A 65 -9.19 -13.81 3.49
CA VAL A 65 -8.09 -14.21 2.60
C VAL A 65 -6.88 -14.60 3.43
N GLY A 66 -6.63 -15.90 3.54
CA GLY A 66 -5.42 -16.45 4.11
C GLY A 66 -4.21 -16.14 3.21
N ALA A 67 -3.00 -16.30 3.76
CA ALA A 67 -1.76 -16.25 2.99
C ALA A 67 -1.87 -17.19 1.77
N ALA A 68 -1.16 -16.83 0.69
CA ALA A 68 -1.07 -17.66 -0.53
C ALA A 68 -0.81 -19.12 -0.18
N ALA A 69 -1.67 -20.02 -0.64
CA ALA A 69 -1.62 -21.44 -0.31
C ALA A 69 -1.30 -22.29 -1.54
N VAL A 70 -0.76 -23.47 -1.31
CA VAL A 70 -0.64 -24.48 -2.38
C VAL A 70 -1.97 -25.21 -2.48
N ARG A 71 -2.58 -25.19 -3.67
CA ARG A 71 -3.83 -25.88 -3.98
C ARG A 71 -3.53 -27.03 -4.95
N ASN A 72 -3.83 -28.25 -4.54
CA ASN A 72 -3.79 -29.40 -5.41
C ASN A 72 -5.19 -29.64 -5.97
N VAL A 73 -5.33 -29.62 -7.28
CA VAL A 73 -6.62 -29.77 -7.97
C VAL A 73 -6.47 -30.85 -9.01
N THR A 74 -7.38 -31.81 -8.99
CA THR A 74 -7.46 -32.87 -10.00
C THR A 74 -8.65 -32.64 -10.90
N ILE A 75 -8.42 -32.57 -12.20
CA ILE A 75 -9.47 -32.58 -13.24
C ILE A 75 -9.42 -33.92 -13.91
N THR A 76 -10.54 -34.64 -13.89
CA THR A 76 -10.72 -35.88 -14.63
C THR A 76 -11.47 -35.59 -15.92
N ALA A 77 -10.84 -35.88 -17.04
CA ALA A 77 -11.43 -35.80 -18.36
C ALA A 77 -11.90 -37.20 -18.75
N LYS A 78 -13.20 -37.40 -18.87
CA LYS A 78 -13.79 -38.69 -19.22
C LYS A 78 -15.05 -38.52 -20.07
N SER A 79 -15.12 -39.25 -21.18
CA SER A 79 -16.33 -39.30 -22.01
C SER A 79 -16.88 -37.92 -22.38
N PHE A 80 -15.95 -37.05 -22.79
CA PHE A 80 -16.26 -35.67 -23.22
C PHE A 80 -16.77 -34.73 -22.11
N VAL A 81 -16.45 -35.01 -20.85
CA VAL A 81 -16.80 -34.19 -19.70
C VAL A 81 -15.58 -33.98 -18.80
N PHE A 82 -15.39 -32.76 -18.34
CA PHE A 82 -14.47 -32.47 -17.23
C PHE A 82 -15.18 -32.54 -15.89
N THR A 83 -14.62 -33.30 -14.95
CA THR A 83 -15.02 -33.28 -13.53
C THR A 83 -13.82 -32.88 -12.68
N SER A 84 -14.03 -32.07 -11.67
CA SER A 84 -12.99 -31.62 -10.74
C SER A 84 -13.30 -32.14 -9.33
N ASP A 85 -12.27 -32.51 -8.59
CA ASP A 85 -12.34 -32.78 -7.14
C ASP A 85 -12.66 -31.52 -6.32
N LEU A 86 -12.39 -30.33 -6.90
CA LEU A 86 -12.78 -29.04 -6.35
C LEU A 86 -14.00 -28.53 -7.14
N SER A 87 -15.21 -28.63 -6.59
CA SER A 87 -16.43 -28.16 -7.24
C SER A 87 -17.19 -27.18 -6.32
N PRO A 88 -17.29 -25.89 -6.68
CA PRO A 88 -16.71 -25.25 -7.87
C PRO A 88 -15.19 -25.13 -7.82
N PHE A 89 -14.53 -25.12 -8.97
CA PHE A 89 -13.06 -24.92 -9.06
C PHE A 89 -12.73 -23.47 -8.77
N VAL A 90 -12.45 -23.17 -7.50
CA VAL A 90 -12.19 -21.82 -6.98
C VAL A 90 -10.92 -21.82 -6.14
N VAL A 91 -10.05 -20.86 -6.40
CA VAL A 91 -8.84 -20.58 -5.62
C VAL A 91 -8.78 -19.08 -5.31
N ASN A 92 -7.83 -18.66 -4.49
CA ASN A 92 -7.60 -17.26 -4.22
C ASN A 92 -6.42 -16.70 -5.03
N GLN A 93 -6.46 -15.42 -5.32
CA GLN A 93 -5.33 -14.75 -5.95
C GLN A 93 -4.08 -14.89 -5.08
N GLY A 94 -2.97 -15.27 -5.71
CA GLY A 94 -1.71 -15.58 -5.05
C GLY A 94 -1.51 -17.08 -4.75
N ASP A 95 -2.57 -17.91 -4.78
CA ASP A 95 -2.41 -19.36 -4.58
C ASP A 95 -1.52 -19.97 -5.68
N VAL A 96 -0.69 -20.92 -5.27
CA VAL A 96 0.05 -21.80 -6.20
C VAL A 96 -0.81 -23.02 -6.48
N VAL A 97 -1.21 -23.21 -7.72
CA VAL A 97 -2.10 -24.30 -8.14
C VAL A 97 -1.30 -25.40 -8.81
N ASN A 98 -1.35 -26.61 -8.25
CA ASN A 98 -0.91 -27.82 -8.89
C ASN A 98 -2.12 -28.48 -9.55
N LEU A 99 -2.32 -28.23 -10.84
CA LEU A 99 -3.39 -28.79 -11.62
C LEU A 99 -2.98 -30.13 -12.20
N THR A 100 -3.67 -31.20 -11.83
CA THR A 100 -3.45 -32.54 -12.39
C THR A 100 -4.61 -32.91 -13.31
N LEU A 101 -4.32 -33.05 -14.60
CA LEU A 101 -5.26 -33.62 -15.57
C LEU A 101 -5.10 -35.15 -15.56
N THR A 102 -6.21 -35.83 -15.36
CA THR A 102 -6.25 -37.31 -15.40
C THR A 102 -7.22 -37.76 -16.49
N VAL A 103 -6.75 -38.66 -17.35
CA VAL A 103 -7.59 -39.32 -18.37
C VAL A 103 -7.65 -40.81 -18.04
N PRO A 104 -8.80 -41.36 -17.63
CA PRO A 104 -8.90 -42.78 -17.25
C PRO A 104 -8.61 -43.70 -18.40
N ALA A 105 -8.08 -44.90 -18.09
CA ALA A 105 -7.76 -45.91 -19.11
C ALA A 105 -9.01 -46.44 -19.86
N ASN A 106 -10.20 -46.31 -19.26
CA ASN A 106 -11.48 -46.68 -19.85
C ASN A 106 -12.24 -45.49 -20.48
N ASP A 107 -11.52 -44.40 -20.80
CA ASP A 107 -12.10 -43.27 -21.50
C ASP A 107 -12.52 -43.65 -22.93
N ALA A 108 -13.55 -42.93 -23.43
CA ALA A 108 -14.07 -43.16 -24.78
C ALA A 108 -13.18 -42.58 -25.88
N SER A 109 -12.32 -41.62 -25.57
CA SER A 109 -11.37 -41.06 -26.54
C SER A 109 -10.29 -42.07 -26.90
N THR A 110 -9.80 -41.99 -28.12
CA THR A 110 -8.71 -42.88 -28.59
C THR A 110 -7.34 -42.34 -28.27
N VAL A 111 -7.19 -41.04 -28.09
CA VAL A 111 -5.91 -40.33 -27.93
C VAL A 111 -5.73 -39.71 -26.55
N GLY A 112 -6.79 -39.34 -25.88
CA GLY A 112 -6.73 -38.63 -24.59
C GLY A 112 -7.48 -37.30 -24.61
N HIS A 113 -7.13 -36.41 -23.72
CA HIS A 113 -7.72 -35.06 -23.57
C HIS A 113 -6.64 -34.06 -23.21
N GLY A 114 -6.86 -32.81 -23.56
CA GLY A 114 -6.03 -31.68 -23.14
C GLY A 114 -6.80 -30.66 -22.32
N ILE A 115 -6.11 -29.74 -21.72
CA ILE A 115 -6.67 -28.52 -21.13
C ILE A 115 -5.94 -27.32 -21.69
N LEU A 116 -6.68 -26.42 -22.31
CA LEU A 116 -6.25 -25.09 -22.67
C LEU A 116 -7.02 -24.11 -21.79
N MET A 117 -6.31 -23.20 -21.09
CA MET A 117 -6.91 -22.19 -20.23
C MET A 117 -6.23 -20.85 -20.50
N GLU A 118 -7.00 -19.88 -20.99
CA GLU A 118 -6.51 -18.52 -21.24
C GLU A 118 -5.83 -17.98 -19.97
N THR A 119 -4.67 -17.30 -20.13
CA THR A 119 -3.86 -16.70 -19.06
C THR A 119 -2.99 -17.65 -18.27
N TYR A 120 -3.38 -18.92 -18.08
CA TYR A 120 -2.66 -19.83 -17.19
C TYR A 120 -2.06 -21.05 -17.90
N ILE A 121 -2.72 -21.60 -18.90
CA ILE A 121 -2.28 -22.76 -19.68
C ILE A 121 -2.49 -22.47 -21.18
N GLU A 122 -1.72 -21.54 -21.71
CA GLU A 122 -1.90 -21.04 -23.09
C GLU A 122 -1.37 -22.02 -24.15
N ASN A 123 -0.45 -22.90 -23.78
CA ASN A 123 0.14 -23.89 -24.70
C ASN A 123 -0.53 -25.29 -24.63
N GLY A 124 -1.61 -25.38 -23.84
CA GLY A 124 -2.27 -26.66 -23.60
C GLY A 124 -1.51 -27.57 -22.61
N LEU A 125 -2.25 -28.46 -21.99
CA LEU A 125 -1.73 -29.55 -21.15
C LEU A 125 -2.35 -30.85 -21.64
N ASP A 126 -1.67 -31.56 -22.54
CA ASP A 126 -2.16 -32.81 -23.11
C ASP A 126 -1.89 -34.00 -22.21
N CYS A 127 -2.87 -34.89 -22.12
CA CYS A 127 -2.78 -36.10 -21.30
C CYS A 127 -3.35 -37.29 -22.08
N ALA A 128 -2.51 -38.29 -22.33
CA ALA A 128 -2.93 -39.51 -23.02
C ALA A 128 -3.87 -40.34 -22.12
N ARG A 129 -4.69 -41.17 -22.77
CA ARG A 129 -5.58 -42.10 -22.08
C ARG A 129 -4.84 -43.02 -21.12
N GLY A 130 -5.32 -43.17 -19.89
CA GLY A 130 -4.70 -43.93 -18.82
C GLY A 130 -3.57 -43.20 -18.11
N GLN A 131 -3.33 -41.92 -18.40
CA GLN A 131 -2.26 -41.11 -17.83
C GLN A 131 -2.79 -39.97 -16.98
N SER A 132 -1.88 -39.39 -16.21
CA SER A 132 -2.09 -38.13 -15.49
C SER A 132 -0.88 -37.23 -15.71
N LYS A 133 -1.14 -35.95 -15.92
CA LYS A 133 -0.11 -34.90 -16.02
C LYS A 133 -0.42 -33.76 -15.08
N THR A 134 0.61 -33.22 -14.44
CA THR A 134 0.47 -32.08 -13.54
C THR A 134 1.17 -30.84 -14.12
N PHE A 135 0.48 -29.72 -14.04
CA PHE A 135 0.97 -28.38 -14.37
C PHE A 135 0.85 -27.46 -13.15
N GLN A 136 1.88 -26.67 -12.88
CA GLN A 136 1.87 -25.72 -11.77
C GLN A 136 1.82 -24.28 -12.31
N PHE A 137 0.96 -23.46 -11.71
CA PHE A 137 0.91 -22.02 -11.97
C PHE A 137 0.53 -21.25 -10.71
N THR A 138 0.79 -19.95 -10.71
CA THR A 138 0.30 -19.03 -9.66
C THR A 138 -0.92 -18.31 -10.16
N ALA A 139 -1.99 -18.30 -9.38
CA ALA A 139 -3.24 -17.60 -9.69
C ALA A 139 -3.07 -16.07 -9.50
N THR A 140 -2.46 -15.38 -10.47
CA THR A 140 -2.05 -13.97 -10.35
C THR A 140 -3.17 -12.98 -10.57
N THR A 141 -4.18 -13.33 -11.36
CA THR A 141 -5.25 -12.43 -11.82
C THR A 141 -6.61 -12.91 -11.31
N ALA A 142 -7.32 -12.07 -10.57
CA ALA A 142 -8.68 -12.37 -10.14
C ALA A 142 -9.65 -12.35 -11.33
N GLY A 143 -10.60 -13.29 -11.34
CA GLY A 143 -11.57 -13.42 -12.43
C GLY A 143 -12.12 -14.82 -12.56
N THR A 144 -12.90 -15.02 -13.62
CA THR A 144 -13.36 -16.35 -14.04
C THR A 144 -12.76 -16.64 -15.40
N PHE A 145 -12.06 -17.75 -15.50
CA PHE A 145 -11.34 -18.19 -16.69
C PHE A 145 -11.99 -19.47 -17.18
N ALA A 146 -12.37 -19.49 -18.45
CA ALA A 146 -12.82 -20.73 -19.06
C ALA A 146 -11.62 -21.60 -19.42
N PHE A 147 -11.81 -22.90 -19.33
CA PHE A 147 -10.91 -23.86 -19.93
C PHE A 147 -11.70 -24.80 -20.82
N VAL A 148 -11.03 -25.26 -21.87
CA VAL A 148 -11.60 -26.17 -22.87
C VAL A 148 -10.65 -27.33 -23.13
N CYS A 149 -11.16 -28.42 -23.69
CA CYS A 149 -10.28 -29.43 -24.25
C CYS A 149 -9.53 -28.83 -25.45
N ASP A 150 -8.22 -29.02 -25.52
CA ASP A 150 -7.44 -28.67 -26.70
C ASP A 150 -7.85 -29.60 -27.87
N ILE A 151 -8.33 -28.98 -28.94
CA ILE A 151 -8.97 -29.67 -30.06
C ILE A 151 -7.92 -30.35 -30.96
N SER A 152 -6.67 -29.87 -30.93
CA SER A 152 -5.64 -30.36 -31.85
C SER A 152 -5.34 -31.85 -31.69
N ASP A 153 -5.45 -32.37 -30.46
CA ASP A 153 -5.07 -33.76 -30.16
C ASP A 153 -6.24 -34.68 -29.79
N CYS A 154 -7.45 -34.14 -29.63
CA CYS A 154 -8.58 -34.89 -29.08
C CYS A 154 -9.54 -35.53 -30.11
N GLY A 155 -9.38 -35.31 -31.39
CA GLY A 155 -10.26 -35.88 -32.44
C GLY A 155 -11.64 -35.21 -32.51
N THR A 156 -12.50 -35.74 -33.39
CA THR A 156 -13.85 -35.17 -33.61
C THR A 156 -14.79 -35.48 -32.45
N GLY A 157 -15.42 -34.47 -31.85
CA GLY A 157 -16.45 -34.59 -30.79
C GLY A 157 -16.17 -33.82 -29.50
N HIS A 158 -15.03 -33.19 -29.36
CA HIS A 158 -14.55 -32.58 -28.11
C HIS A 158 -14.89 -31.09 -27.94
N GLY A 159 -15.44 -30.42 -28.95
CA GLY A 159 -15.73 -28.99 -28.93
C GLY A 159 -16.73 -28.52 -27.84
N SER A 160 -17.32 -29.45 -27.08
CA SER A 160 -18.23 -29.13 -25.96
C SER A 160 -17.61 -29.31 -24.58
N MET A 161 -16.41 -29.89 -24.47
CA MET A 161 -15.73 -30.05 -23.18
C MET A 161 -15.19 -28.72 -22.68
N SER A 162 -15.83 -28.18 -21.68
CA SER A 162 -15.41 -26.92 -21.09
C SER A 162 -15.69 -26.88 -19.60
N GLY A 163 -14.98 -26.05 -18.88
CA GLY A 163 -15.20 -25.75 -17.47
C GLY A 163 -14.80 -24.31 -17.13
N ASN A 164 -15.06 -23.93 -15.90
CA ASN A 164 -14.68 -22.63 -15.40
C ASN A 164 -13.76 -22.78 -14.19
N PHE A 165 -12.74 -21.96 -14.16
CA PHE A 165 -11.83 -21.77 -13.05
C PHE A 165 -12.01 -20.35 -12.53
N LYS A 166 -12.25 -20.19 -11.23
CA LYS A 166 -12.43 -18.89 -10.60
C LYS A 166 -11.29 -18.56 -9.66
N VAL A 167 -10.73 -17.38 -9.82
CA VAL A 167 -9.76 -16.79 -8.90
C VAL A 167 -10.45 -15.65 -8.15
N ASN A 168 -10.62 -15.82 -6.85
CA ASN A 168 -11.12 -14.76 -6.00
C ASN A 168 -10.05 -13.68 -5.81
N ALA A 169 -10.44 -12.42 -5.88
CA ALA A 169 -9.54 -11.31 -5.54
C ALA A 169 -9.12 -11.39 -4.07
N VAL A 170 -7.89 -11.00 -3.78
CA VAL A 170 -7.46 -10.73 -2.40
C VAL A 170 -8.19 -9.48 -1.92
N VAL A 171 -9.02 -9.63 -0.89
CA VAL A 171 -9.64 -8.51 -0.20
C VAL A 171 -8.91 -8.32 1.13
N ASN A 172 -8.09 -7.29 1.20
CA ASN A 172 -7.47 -6.93 2.48
C ASN A 172 -8.50 -6.21 3.36
N PRO A 173 -8.49 -6.42 4.67
CA PRO A 173 -9.30 -5.61 5.57
C PRO A 173 -8.86 -4.14 5.49
N ALA A 174 -9.81 -3.22 5.62
CA ALA A 174 -9.48 -1.80 5.70
C ALA A 174 -8.55 -1.54 6.89
N PRO A 175 -7.58 -0.62 6.75
CA PRO A 175 -6.72 -0.27 7.87
C PRO A 175 -7.54 0.35 9.00
N THR A 176 -7.08 0.19 10.23
CA THR A 176 -7.58 0.95 11.39
C THR A 176 -6.42 1.71 12.01
N VAL A 177 -6.68 2.90 12.53
CA VAL A 177 -5.69 3.67 13.30
C VAL A 177 -6.26 3.88 14.70
N THR A 178 -5.54 3.41 15.73
CA THR A 178 -5.98 3.46 17.12
C THR A 178 -5.28 4.55 17.93
N SER A 179 -4.01 4.83 17.65
CA SER A 179 -3.25 5.85 18.37
C SER A 179 -2.06 6.35 17.57
N ILE A 180 -1.52 7.50 18.01
CA ILE A 180 -0.28 8.09 17.52
C ILE A 180 0.55 8.58 18.70
N LEU A 181 1.86 8.40 18.67
CA LEU A 181 2.83 8.88 19.66
C LEU A 181 4.11 9.38 18.98
N PRO A 182 4.63 10.60 19.36
CA PRO A 182 3.98 11.61 20.17
C PRO A 182 2.74 12.22 19.51
N THR A 183 1.87 12.84 20.31
CA THR A 183 0.63 13.50 19.85
C THR A 183 0.84 14.95 19.43
N SER A 184 2.05 15.47 19.55
CA SER A 184 2.41 16.85 19.17
C SER A 184 3.83 16.93 18.62
N GLY A 185 4.09 17.97 17.85
CA GLY A 185 5.41 18.25 17.29
C GLY A 185 5.51 19.68 16.74
N SER A 186 6.74 20.07 16.36
CA SER A 186 7.04 21.39 15.85
C SER A 186 6.33 21.68 14.52
N ILE A 187 5.88 22.94 14.33
CA ILE A 187 5.40 23.45 13.04
C ILE A 187 6.42 23.29 11.91
N ALA A 188 7.71 23.25 12.23
CA ALA A 188 8.78 23.03 11.26
C ALA A 188 8.81 21.58 10.72
N GLY A 189 8.02 20.68 11.32
CA GLY A 189 8.04 19.25 11.01
C GLY A 189 9.23 18.53 11.66
N GLY A 190 9.59 17.36 11.11
CA GLY A 190 10.72 16.58 11.57
C GLY A 190 10.42 15.65 12.77
N THR A 191 9.25 15.77 13.39
CA THR A 191 8.86 14.89 14.49
C THR A 191 8.61 13.48 13.96
N VAL A 192 9.36 12.49 14.47
CA VAL A 192 9.12 11.08 14.17
C VAL A 192 7.98 10.58 15.06
N VAL A 193 6.98 9.99 14.45
CA VAL A 193 5.81 9.45 15.14
C VAL A 193 5.68 7.95 14.90
N THR A 194 5.07 7.26 15.87
CA THR A 194 4.61 5.88 15.73
C THR A 194 3.09 5.87 15.73
N ILE A 195 2.51 5.31 14.69
CA ILE A 195 1.07 5.14 14.52
C ILE A 195 0.75 3.68 14.75
N SER A 196 -0.16 3.38 15.69
CA SER A 196 -0.61 2.03 16.01
C SER A 196 -1.99 1.77 15.40
N GLY A 197 -2.21 0.52 14.96
CA GLY A 197 -3.46 0.14 14.33
C GLY A 197 -3.47 -1.31 13.87
N THR A 198 -4.27 -1.63 12.88
CA THR A 198 -4.33 -2.96 12.25
C THR A 198 -4.57 -2.83 10.75
N GLY A 199 -4.28 -3.91 10.01
CA GLY A 199 -4.57 -3.96 8.57
C GLY A 199 -3.67 -3.07 7.73
N PHE A 200 -2.51 -2.63 8.22
CA PHE A 200 -1.57 -1.86 7.43
C PHE A 200 -0.87 -2.78 6.43
N LEU A 201 -0.85 -2.36 5.17
CA LEU A 201 -0.13 -3.04 4.10
C LEU A 201 1.27 -2.45 3.93
N THR A 202 2.08 -3.07 3.09
CA THR A 202 3.39 -2.54 2.71
C THR A 202 3.24 -1.25 1.92
N ASN A 203 4.17 -0.30 2.16
CA ASN A 203 4.22 1.01 1.50
C ASN A 203 2.92 1.84 1.61
N PRO A 204 2.35 2.01 2.81
CA PRO A 204 1.23 2.92 3.00
C PRO A 204 1.69 4.37 2.82
N THR A 205 0.75 5.26 2.56
CA THR A 205 0.98 6.70 2.66
C THR A 205 0.37 7.24 3.94
N VAL A 206 1.03 8.23 4.54
CA VAL A 206 0.55 8.92 5.75
C VAL A 206 0.48 10.40 5.45
N LYS A 207 -0.63 11.05 5.86
CA LYS A 207 -0.81 12.50 5.73
C LYS A 207 -1.18 13.11 7.07
N PHE A 208 -0.62 14.28 7.36
CA PHE A 208 -0.93 15.14 8.49
C PHE A 208 -1.61 16.39 7.98
N GLY A 209 -2.89 16.61 8.29
CA GLY A 209 -3.63 17.75 7.78
C GLY A 209 -3.61 17.85 6.25
N GLY A 210 -3.59 16.73 5.54
CA GLY A 210 -3.51 16.66 4.08
C GLY A 210 -2.08 16.68 3.51
N VAL A 211 -1.05 17.04 4.28
CA VAL A 211 0.36 17.08 3.84
C VAL A 211 1.02 15.72 4.05
N ALA A 212 1.74 15.22 3.05
CA ALA A 212 2.35 13.91 3.11
C ALA A 212 3.53 13.85 4.09
N ALA A 213 3.57 12.79 4.90
CA ALA A 213 4.71 12.43 5.74
C ALA A 213 5.87 11.87 4.90
N THR A 214 7.07 11.89 5.49
CA THR A 214 8.27 11.27 4.93
C THR A 214 8.73 10.09 5.79
N ASN A 215 9.71 9.31 5.30
CA ASN A 215 10.30 8.18 6.02
C ASN A 215 9.25 7.20 6.58
N VAL A 216 8.23 6.90 5.78
CA VAL A 216 7.16 5.99 6.18
C VAL A 216 7.65 4.56 6.09
N SER A 217 7.55 3.83 7.21
CA SER A 217 7.85 2.39 7.30
C SER A 217 6.74 1.70 8.08
N ALA A 218 6.26 0.56 7.58
CA ALA A 218 5.09 -0.11 8.14
C ALA A 218 5.32 -1.60 8.41
N THR A 219 4.73 -2.06 9.50
CA THR A 219 4.37 -3.46 9.77
C THR A 219 2.83 -3.58 9.73
N ALA A 220 2.27 -4.77 9.88
CA ALA A 220 0.81 -4.95 9.87
C ALA A 220 0.05 -4.17 10.96
N THR A 221 0.74 -3.76 12.04
CA THR A 221 0.12 -3.12 13.23
C THR A 221 0.75 -1.80 13.65
N SER A 222 1.85 -1.38 13.02
CA SER A 222 2.58 -0.17 13.39
C SER A 222 3.17 0.50 12.16
N ILE A 223 3.08 1.83 12.10
CA ILE A 223 3.74 2.67 11.11
C ILE A 223 4.62 3.67 11.83
N THR A 224 5.87 3.83 11.38
CA THR A 224 6.71 4.98 11.73
C THR A 224 6.69 5.97 10.58
N ALA A 225 6.60 7.26 10.88
CA ALA A 225 6.59 8.32 9.87
C ALA A 225 7.19 9.61 10.44
N THR A 226 7.71 10.48 9.59
CA THR A 226 8.17 11.81 9.97
C THR A 226 7.13 12.84 9.56
N ALA A 227 6.59 13.58 10.54
CA ALA A 227 5.61 14.63 10.32
C ALA A 227 6.20 15.76 9.45
N PRO A 228 5.47 16.23 8.43
CA PRO A 228 5.90 17.35 7.58
C PRO A 228 5.78 18.69 8.32
N ALA A 229 6.31 19.77 7.77
CA ALA A 229 6.02 21.11 8.24
C ALA A 229 4.54 21.45 8.00
N HIS A 230 3.91 22.14 8.97
CA HIS A 230 2.50 22.52 8.91
C HIS A 230 2.23 23.74 9.77
N ALA A 231 1.15 24.48 9.52
CA ALA A 231 0.69 25.55 10.40
C ALA A 231 0.33 24.98 11.79
N ALA A 232 0.44 25.84 12.83
CA ALA A 232 0.06 25.45 14.19
C ALA A 232 -1.41 25.05 14.27
N GLY A 233 -1.71 24.07 15.14
CA GLY A 233 -3.06 23.58 15.39
C GLY A 233 -3.17 22.05 15.31
N LYS A 234 -4.35 21.56 15.62
CA LYS A 234 -4.68 20.13 15.55
C LYS A 234 -5.02 19.73 14.13
N VAL A 235 -4.52 18.57 13.73
CA VAL A 235 -4.75 18.03 12.39
C VAL A 235 -5.14 16.56 12.45
N ASP A 236 -5.84 16.12 11.43
CA ASP A 236 -6.14 14.72 11.20
C ASP A 236 -4.88 13.98 10.71
N VAL A 237 -4.78 12.72 11.10
CA VAL A 237 -3.78 11.79 10.56
C VAL A 237 -4.48 10.74 9.74
N VAL A 238 -4.15 10.68 8.44
CA VAL A 238 -4.76 9.76 7.48
C VAL A 238 -3.71 8.74 7.04
N VAL A 239 -4.02 7.47 7.19
CA VAL A 239 -3.23 6.36 6.64
C VAL A 239 -3.98 5.80 5.44
N THR A 240 -3.31 5.67 4.30
CA THR A 240 -3.88 5.04 3.09
C THR A 240 -2.97 3.90 2.66
N ASN A 241 -3.52 2.69 2.61
CA ASN A 241 -2.85 1.49 2.13
C ASN A 241 -2.60 1.53 0.61
N SER A 242 -1.74 0.64 0.13
CA SER A 242 -1.43 0.50 -1.30
C SER A 242 -2.64 0.07 -2.15
N ASP A 243 -3.67 -0.52 -1.54
CA ASP A 243 -4.96 -0.86 -2.18
C ASP A 243 -5.99 0.28 -2.15
N SER A 244 -5.58 1.50 -1.76
CA SER A 244 -6.38 2.71 -1.65
C SER A 244 -7.42 2.74 -0.51
N GLN A 245 -7.47 1.72 0.34
CA GLN A 245 -8.27 1.78 1.56
C GLN A 245 -7.59 2.69 2.59
N SER A 246 -8.37 3.49 3.32
CA SER A 246 -7.82 4.47 4.24
C SER A 246 -8.52 4.48 5.61
N ALA A 247 -7.79 4.94 6.63
CA ALA A 247 -8.30 5.23 7.95
C ALA A 247 -7.85 6.61 8.40
N THR A 248 -8.70 7.31 9.15
CA THR A 248 -8.43 8.65 9.67
C THR A 248 -8.53 8.63 11.19
N LEU A 249 -7.52 9.17 11.85
CA LEU A 249 -7.56 9.54 13.25
C LEU A 249 -7.73 11.06 13.33
N THR A 250 -8.91 11.49 13.73
CA THR A 250 -9.29 12.91 13.69
C THR A 250 -8.61 13.69 14.82
N GLN A 251 -8.10 14.90 14.50
CA GLN A 251 -7.44 15.82 15.41
C GLN A 251 -6.36 15.19 16.30
N ALA A 252 -5.66 14.21 15.77
CA ALA A 252 -4.80 13.31 16.52
C ALA A 252 -3.39 13.86 16.74
N PHE A 253 -2.95 14.83 15.94
CA PHE A 253 -1.64 15.42 16.07
C PHE A 253 -1.74 16.94 16.16
N THR A 254 -1.00 17.54 17.09
CA THR A 254 -1.00 18.98 17.31
C THR A 254 0.33 19.57 16.89
N TYR A 255 0.33 20.47 15.92
CA TYR A 255 1.48 21.28 15.57
C TYR A 255 1.60 22.45 16.53
N VAL A 256 2.74 22.55 17.22
CA VAL A 256 3.00 23.58 18.20
C VAL A 256 4.13 24.50 17.74
N LEU A 257 3.99 25.79 18.06
CA LEU A 257 5.05 26.76 17.88
C LEU A 257 6.17 26.47 18.89
N PRO A 258 7.45 26.72 18.54
CA PRO A 258 8.54 26.56 19.50
C PRO A 258 8.41 27.58 20.63
N ALA A 259 8.80 27.18 21.85
CA ALA A 259 8.81 28.05 23.01
C ALA A 259 9.69 29.28 22.77
N PRO A 260 9.37 30.43 23.36
CA PRO A 260 10.23 31.60 23.30
C PRO A 260 11.53 31.35 24.06
N THR A 261 12.62 31.97 23.59
CA THR A 261 13.91 32.00 24.32
C THR A 261 14.32 33.44 24.53
N ILE A 262 15.07 33.70 25.60
CA ILE A 262 15.65 35.00 25.87
C ILE A 262 17.18 34.86 25.78
N SER A 263 17.80 35.72 24.99
CA SER A 263 19.26 35.78 24.86
C SER A 263 19.87 36.94 25.66
N SER A 264 19.15 38.09 25.78
CA SER A 264 19.58 39.23 26.54
C SER A 264 18.44 40.15 26.94
N VAL A 265 18.70 40.93 27.99
CA VAL A 265 17.82 42.07 28.42
C VAL A 265 18.74 43.30 28.59
N ALA A 266 18.38 44.40 27.92
CA ALA A 266 19.16 45.63 27.98
C ALA A 266 18.25 46.87 28.21
N PRO A 267 18.56 47.72 29.20
CA PRO A 267 19.57 47.54 30.25
C PRO A 267 19.24 46.36 31.19
N ASN A 268 20.24 45.72 31.75
CA ASN A 268 20.11 44.61 32.70
C ASN A 268 19.97 45.08 34.17
N THR A 269 19.84 46.37 34.39
CA THR A 269 19.58 47.01 35.69
C THR A 269 18.49 48.07 35.54
N GLY A 270 17.68 48.23 36.56
CA GLY A 270 16.62 49.19 36.58
C GLY A 270 16.38 49.78 37.96
N LEU A 271 15.54 50.81 38.01
CA LEU A 271 15.14 51.44 39.26
C LEU A 271 14.16 50.57 40.04
N THR A 272 14.26 50.52 41.35
CA THR A 272 13.26 49.85 42.21
C THR A 272 11.86 50.52 42.13
N SER A 273 11.82 51.81 41.76
CA SER A 273 10.56 52.50 41.46
C SER A 273 9.87 51.98 40.18
N GLY A 274 10.47 51.08 39.43
CA GLY A 274 9.96 50.60 38.16
C GLY A 274 10.04 51.60 37.01
N GLY A 275 9.39 51.31 35.91
CA GLY A 275 9.29 52.17 34.74
C GLY A 275 10.53 52.25 33.86
N THR A 276 11.61 51.49 34.17
CA THR A 276 12.81 51.44 33.32
C THR A 276 12.46 50.80 32.01
N PRO A 277 12.65 51.47 30.85
CA PRO A 277 12.43 50.83 29.55
C PRO A 277 13.56 49.80 29.29
N VAL A 278 13.16 48.60 28.86
CA VAL A 278 14.07 47.50 28.53
C VAL A 278 13.75 46.95 27.15
N THR A 279 14.77 46.45 26.49
CA THR A 279 14.65 45.63 25.27
C THR A 279 15.07 44.20 25.63
N ILE A 280 14.19 43.26 25.34
CA ILE A 280 14.45 41.81 25.52
C ILE A 280 14.70 41.24 24.13
N THR A 281 15.85 40.65 23.93
CA THR A 281 16.24 39.99 22.69
C THR A 281 16.13 38.48 22.88
N GLY A 282 15.65 37.77 21.88
CA GLY A 282 15.47 36.32 21.96
C GLY A 282 15.01 35.73 20.65
N THR A 283 14.18 34.68 20.71
CA THR A 283 13.57 34.04 19.53
C THR A 283 12.14 33.61 19.84
N ASN A 284 11.35 33.43 18.79
CA ASN A 284 9.99 32.89 18.83
C ASN A 284 9.01 33.73 19.67
N PHE A 285 9.21 35.02 19.77
CA PHE A 285 8.26 35.88 20.42
C PHE A 285 7.02 36.06 19.55
N GLN A 286 5.85 36.00 20.17
CA GLN A 286 4.56 36.12 19.47
C GLN A 286 3.81 37.38 19.93
N SER A 287 3.04 37.94 19.04
CA SER A 287 2.14 39.06 19.38
C SER A 287 1.21 38.64 20.53
N GLY A 288 1.10 39.49 21.57
CA GLY A 288 0.35 39.18 22.79
C GLY A 288 1.17 38.42 23.84
N ALA A 289 2.48 38.23 23.66
CA ALA A 289 3.34 37.70 24.71
C ALA A 289 3.34 38.58 25.95
N THR A 290 3.42 37.93 27.11
CA THR A 290 3.55 38.61 28.41
C THR A 290 4.97 38.48 28.91
N VAL A 291 5.38 39.47 29.74
CA VAL A 291 6.70 39.50 30.34
C VAL A 291 6.56 39.66 31.85
N THR A 292 7.34 38.89 32.62
CA THR A 292 7.41 39.11 34.05
C THR A 292 8.89 39.28 34.49
N PHE A 293 9.08 40.08 35.53
CA PHE A 293 10.36 40.24 36.27
C PHE A 293 10.19 39.60 37.65
N GLY A 294 10.73 38.42 37.86
CA GLY A 294 10.35 37.59 38.99
C GLY A 294 8.85 37.23 38.88
N ALA A 295 8.09 37.49 39.96
CA ALA A 295 6.65 37.26 39.96
C ALA A 295 5.80 38.49 39.49
N LEU A 296 6.44 39.61 39.14
CA LEU A 296 5.75 40.89 38.85
C LEU A 296 5.62 41.09 37.34
N PRO A 297 4.42 41.43 36.84
CA PRO A 297 4.22 41.65 35.41
C PRO A 297 4.89 42.98 34.98
N ALA A 298 5.53 42.96 33.83
CA ALA A 298 5.99 44.14 33.12
C ALA A 298 4.79 44.97 32.61
N THR A 299 5.04 46.27 32.39
CA THR A 299 4.10 47.15 31.73
C THR A 299 4.58 47.55 30.33
N ASP A 300 3.67 48.12 29.51
CA ASP A 300 3.99 48.57 28.15
C ASP A 300 4.71 47.50 27.29
N VAL A 301 4.32 46.23 27.43
CA VAL A 301 4.89 45.11 26.68
C VAL A 301 4.47 45.25 25.22
N SER A 302 5.44 45.34 24.33
CA SER A 302 5.24 45.38 22.89
C SER A 302 6.21 44.39 22.19
N VAL A 303 5.67 43.44 21.47
CA VAL A 303 6.44 42.55 20.62
C VAL A 303 6.75 43.26 19.30
N VAL A 304 8.00 43.73 19.15
CA VAL A 304 8.48 44.44 17.97
C VAL A 304 8.72 43.50 16.80
N SER A 305 9.24 42.30 17.09
CA SER A 305 9.47 41.23 16.15
C SER A 305 9.50 39.89 16.89
N ASP A 306 9.62 38.81 16.14
CA ASP A 306 9.83 37.43 16.70
C ASP A 306 11.12 37.31 17.54
N THR A 307 12.02 38.30 17.48
CA THR A 307 13.31 38.32 18.17
C THR A 307 13.46 39.51 19.15
N SER A 308 12.47 40.39 19.25
CA SER A 308 12.59 41.61 20.08
C SER A 308 11.26 41.99 20.74
N ILE A 309 11.32 42.19 22.07
CA ILE A 309 10.22 42.77 22.86
C ILE A 309 10.75 43.99 23.57
N THR A 310 9.95 45.05 23.60
CA THR A 310 10.13 46.21 24.50
C THR A 310 9.14 46.13 25.65
N ALA A 311 9.59 46.54 26.84
CA ALA A 311 8.75 46.54 28.04
C ALA A 311 9.25 47.59 29.04
N ARG A 312 8.48 47.84 30.09
CA ARG A 312 8.93 48.61 31.27
C ARG A 312 8.93 47.71 32.48
N THR A 313 10.00 47.86 33.30
CA THR A 313 10.11 47.10 34.56
C THR A 313 8.96 47.46 35.51
N PRO A 314 8.42 46.51 36.29
CA PRO A 314 7.43 46.76 37.32
C PRO A 314 8.06 47.47 38.54
N LEU A 315 7.21 47.97 39.44
CA LEU A 315 7.62 48.48 40.74
C LEU A 315 8.23 47.33 41.55
N GLY A 316 9.49 47.43 41.93
CA GLY A 316 10.18 46.49 42.76
C GLY A 316 10.03 46.74 44.26
N PRO A 317 10.48 45.83 45.11
CA PRO A 317 10.49 46.05 46.57
C PRO A 317 11.41 47.25 46.96
N ALA A 318 10.92 48.11 47.82
CA ALA A 318 11.44 49.46 48.07
C ALA A 318 12.84 49.57 48.66
N SER A 319 13.52 48.52 49.04
CA SER A 319 14.77 48.58 49.78
C SER A 319 15.84 47.54 49.44
N GLN A 320 15.70 46.78 48.38
CA GLN A 320 16.69 45.72 48.05
C GLN A 320 17.04 45.72 46.55
N GLN A 321 18.33 45.67 46.26
CA GLN A 321 18.82 45.30 44.93
C GLN A 321 18.69 43.79 44.78
N LEU A 322 17.75 43.33 43.95
CA LEU A 322 17.52 41.90 43.72
C LEU A 322 17.77 41.60 42.27
N ALA A 323 18.52 40.50 42.03
CA ALA A 323 18.49 39.86 40.71
C ALA A 323 17.20 39.07 40.59
N VAL A 324 16.50 39.27 39.50
CA VAL A 324 15.23 38.59 39.22
C VAL A 324 15.29 37.93 37.83
N ASP A 325 14.62 36.80 37.67
CA ASP A 325 14.44 36.18 36.38
C ASP A 325 13.52 36.98 35.52
N VAL A 326 13.78 37.03 34.21
CA VAL A 326 12.87 37.56 33.21
C VAL A 326 12.26 36.42 32.47
N VAL A 327 10.93 36.34 32.44
CA VAL A 327 10.21 35.28 31.76
C VAL A 327 9.28 35.92 30.70
N VAL A 328 9.38 35.41 29.49
CA VAL A 328 8.47 35.69 28.39
C VAL A 328 7.55 34.51 28.20
N THR A 329 6.25 34.76 28.16
CA THR A 329 5.23 33.73 27.91
C THR A 329 4.42 34.12 26.68
N ASN A 330 4.46 33.27 25.65
CA ASN A 330 3.64 33.44 24.46
C ASN A 330 2.16 33.09 24.76
N PRO A 331 1.19 33.63 23.99
CA PRO A 331 -0.24 33.41 24.26
C PRO A 331 -0.69 31.95 24.02
N ASP A 332 0.06 31.20 23.21
CA ASP A 332 -0.16 29.80 22.92
C ASP A 332 0.70 28.83 23.77
N ALA A 333 1.18 29.29 24.92
CA ALA A 333 1.95 28.49 25.85
C ALA A 333 1.16 27.23 26.24
N LEU A 334 1.55 26.10 25.62
CA LEU A 334 1.19 24.75 25.99
C LEU A 334 2.24 24.20 26.95
#